data_5e56346ce2098cf55208a3e9bd9a1151
#
_entry.id   5e56346ce2098cf55208a3e9bd9a1151
#
_cell.length_a   1.000
_cell.length_b   1.000
_cell.length_c   1.000
_cell.angle_alpha   90.00
_cell.angle_beta   90.00
_cell.angle_gamma   90.00
#
_symmetry.space_group_name_H-M   'P 1'
#
loop_
_entity.id
_entity.type
_entity.pdbx_description
1 polymer ?
#
loop_
_entity_poly.entity_id
_entity_poly.type
_entity_poly.pdbx_seq_one_letter_code
_entity_poly.pdbx_strand_id
1 'polypeptide(L)'
;RISIIAAGPIFNFLLAFVLAVIVIGFAGSDKPYVQGVIDKYPAQEAGLEKGDLITSVNGSRVHLFREIQIYMAMNPGKSLDVTYVRDNQTHETTLVPKYDEANNTYYMGIYSGARYGLKWYETLQYSLYEVKYNVVTVIKSLGMIFTGDLPMTSFSGPVGIATTVNDMVEEVNTSMADESFSDRAMTMFLTLANFVVMISANLGVMNLLPIPALDGGRLLFLLIEAVRGKPVPKEKEAIVHIAGI
;
A
#
# COMPACT_ATOMS: atom_id res chain seq x y z
N ARG A 1 27.26 14.20 3.78
CA ARG A 1 27.14 13.34 2.57
C ARG A 1 25.94 12.41 2.68
N ILE A 2 25.82 11.62 3.75
CA ILE A 2 24.65 10.73 3.97
C ILE A 2 23.35 11.51 3.89
N SER A 3 23.23 12.66 4.55
CA SER A 3 22.01 13.49 4.56
C SER A 3 21.60 13.99 3.16
N ILE A 4 22.58 14.28 2.29
CA ILE A 4 22.30 14.74 0.93
C ILE A 4 21.72 13.62 0.06
N ILE A 5 22.29 12.41 0.16
CA ILE A 5 21.80 11.25 -0.61
C ILE A 5 20.47 10.75 -0.06
N ALA A 6 20.30 10.73 1.26
CA ALA A 6 19.03 10.35 1.88
C ALA A 6 17.90 11.36 1.63
N ALA A 7 18.21 12.60 1.21
CA ALA A 7 17.20 13.62 0.98
C ALA A 7 16.19 13.21 -0.09
N GLY A 8 16.62 12.57 -1.20
CA GLY A 8 15.73 12.10 -2.26
C GLY A 8 14.61 11.19 -1.76
N PRO A 9 14.94 10.03 -1.18
CA PRO A 9 13.94 9.14 -0.57
C PRO A 9 13.09 9.82 0.51
N ILE A 10 13.68 10.64 1.38
CA ILE A 10 12.95 11.34 2.45
C ILE A 10 11.91 12.31 1.85
N PHE A 11 12.27 13.08 0.81
CA PHE A 11 11.33 13.97 0.14
C PHE A 11 10.19 13.20 -0.55
N ASN A 12 10.45 12.02 -1.11
CA ASN A 12 9.40 11.18 -1.67
C ASN A 12 8.38 10.74 -0.60
N PHE A 13 8.84 10.30 0.58
CA PHE A 13 7.93 9.96 1.68
C PHE A 13 7.20 11.19 2.24
N LEU A 14 7.87 12.34 2.32
CA LEU A 14 7.24 13.59 2.75
C LEU A 14 6.14 14.02 1.76
N LEU A 15 6.40 13.95 0.46
CA LEU A 15 5.42 14.25 -0.58
C LEU A 15 4.23 13.28 -0.50
N ALA A 16 4.50 11.97 -0.37
CA ALA A 16 3.46 10.97 -0.19
C ALA A 16 2.60 11.26 1.04
N PHE A 17 3.21 11.63 2.17
CA PHE A 17 2.49 11.96 3.40
C PHE A 17 1.62 13.22 3.23
N VAL A 18 2.17 14.31 2.68
CA VAL A 18 1.42 15.57 2.49
C VAL A 18 0.22 15.35 1.56
N LEU A 19 0.42 14.64 0.45
CA LEU A 19 -0.68 14.32 -0.45
C LEU A 19 -1.70 13.36 0.20
N ALA A 20 -1.26 12.38 0.99
CA ALA A 20 -2.16 11.50 1.74
C ALA A 20 -3.03 12.30 2.73
N VAL A 21 -2.48 13.33 3.40
CA VAL A 21 -3.26 14.21 4.28
C VAL A 21 -4.35 14.94 3.49
N ILE A 22 -4.06 15.42 2.30
CA ILE A 22 -5.04 16.09 1.43
C ILE A 22 -6.11 15.06 1.01
N VAL A 23 -5.70 13.93 0.42
CA VAL A 23 -6.64 12.91 -0.08
C VAL A 23 -7.54 12.39 1.04
N ILE A 24 -6.97 12.00 2.17
CA ILE A 24 -7.73 11.44 3.30
C ILE A 24 -8.58 12.51 3.98
N GLY A 25 -8.13 13.77 4.01
CA GLY A 25 -8.90 14.89 4.53
C GLY A 25 -10.21 15.12 3.78
N PHE A 26 -10.21 14.94 2.46
CA PHE A 26 -11.40 15.11 1.61
C PHE A 26 -12.17 13.80 1.41
N ALA A 27 -11.48 12.70 1.10
CA ALA A 27 -12.12 11.44 0.75
C ALA A 27 -12.38 10.50 1.96
N GLY A 28 -11.82 10.79 3.13
CA GLY A 28 -11.85 9.87 4.26
C GLY A 28 -10.90 8.68 4.09
N SER A 29 -10.97 7.72 5.03
CA SER A 29 -10.16 6.50 5.03
C SER A 29 -11.01 5.24 5.06
N ASP A 30 -10.49 4.17 4.49
CA ASP A 30 -11.06 2.82 4.50
C ASP A 30 -10.76 2.09 5.82
N LYS A 31 -11.38 2.55 6.92
CA LYS A 31 -11.28 1.84 8.19
C LYS A 31 -11.76 0.39 8.03
N PRO A 32 -11.14 -0.58 8.73
CA PRO A 32 -11.44 -2.00 8.56
C PRO A 32 -12.75 -2.43 9.26
N TYR A 33 -13.83 -1.69 8.99
CA TYR A 33 -15.17 -2.07 9.42
C TYR A 33 -15.82 -3.04 8.44
N VAL A 34 -16.46 -4.06 8.97
CA VAL A 34 -17.31 -4.96 8.22
C VAL A 34 -18.61 -4.22 7.87
N GLN A 35 -18.85 -3.94 6.60
CA GLN A 35 -20.07 -3.28 6.12
C GLN A 35 -21.25 -4.24 6.00
N GLY A 36 -20.95 -5.51 5.92
CA GLY A 36 -21.89 -6.63 5.86
C GLY A 36 -21.14 -7.88 5.47
N VAL A 37 -21.79 -9.01 5.63
CA VAL A 37 -21.25 -10.33 5.25
C VAL A 37 -22.08 -10.91 4.12
N ILE A 38 -21.43 -11.72 3.28
CA ILE A 38 -22.06 -12.43 2.17
C ILE A 38 -22.49 -13.81 2.66
N ASP A 39 -23.73 -14.19 2.38
CA ASP A 39 -24.27 -15.48 2.77
C ASP A 39 -23.45 -16.65 2.23
N LYS A 40 -23.21 -17.65 3.06
CA LYS A 40 -22.44 -18.87 2.75
C LYS A 40 -20.96 -18.61 2.44
N TYR A 41 -20.42 -17.48 2.90
CA TYR A 41 -19.01 -17.18 2.86
C TYR A 41 -18.35 -17.34 4.23
N PRO A 42 -17.03 -17.54 4.27
CA PRO A 42 -16.29 -17.83 5.51
C PRO A 42 -16.50 -16.81 6.63
N ALA A 43 -16.66 -15.53 6.30
CA ALA A 43 -16.87 -14.48 7.29
C ALA A 43 -18.18 -14.65 8.06
N GLN A 44 -19.26 -15.05 7.37
CA GLN A 44 -20.55 -15.33 8.00
C GLN A 44 -20.44 -16.57 8.90
N GLU A 45 -19.83 -17.64 8.40
CA GLU A 45 -19.65 -18.88 9.14
C GLU A 45 -18.76 -18.68 10.38
N ALA A 46 -17.80 -17.76 10.31
CA ALA A 46 -16.93 -17.36 11.42
C ALA A 46 -17.61 -16.39 12.41
N GLY A 47 -18.88 -16.02 12.18
CA GLY A 47 -19.65 -15.17 13.07
C GLY A 47 -19.32 -13.68 12.99
N LEU A 48 -18.68 -13.22 11.92
CA LEU A 48 -18.52 -11.78 11.66
C LEU A 48 -19.85 -11.16 11.27
N GLU A 49 -20.07 -9.92 11.70
CA GLU A 49 -21.30 -9.18 11.46
C GLU A 49 -21.02 -7.74 11.03
N LYS A 50 -22.04 -7.11 10.46
CA LYS A 50 -21.97 -5.69 10.13
C LYS A 50 -21.69 -4.84 11.36
N GLY A 51 -20.68 -3.99 11.27
CA GLY A 51 -20.25 -3.09 12.35
C GLY A 51 -19.00 -3.55 13.09
N ASP A 52 -18.59 -4.80 12.94
CA ASP A 52 -17.33 -5.29 13.51
C ASP A 52 -16.14 -4.49 12.99
N LEU A 53 -15.25 -4.11 13.88
CA LEU A 53 -13.98 -3.48 13.55
C LEU A 53 -12.87 -4.52 13.62
N ILE A 54 -12.32 -4.92 12.47
CA ILE A 54 -11.19 -5.84 12.43
C ILE A 54 -9.93 -5.09 12.88
N THR A 55 -9.27 -5.57 13.92
CA THR A 55 -8.10 -4.93 14.53
C THR A 55 -6.81 -5.64 14.27
N SER A 56 -6.84 -6.96 14.02
CA SER A 56 -5.66 -7.71 13.59
C SER A 56 -6.01 -8.91 12.72
N VAL A 57 -5.04 -9.31 11.91
CA VAL A 57 -5.06 -10.56 11.12
C VAL A 57 -3.73 -11.27 11.35
N ASN A 58 -3.77 -12.55 11.74
CA ASN A 58 -2.59 -13.36 12.09
C ASN A 58 -1.64 -12.63 13.05
N GLY A 59 -2.18 -11.98 14.09
CA GLY A 59 -1.44 -11.23 15.09
C GLY A 59 -0.88 -9.88 14.64
N SER A 60 -1.01 -9.54 13.36
CA SER A 60 -0.56 -8.24 12.82
C SER A 60 -1.71 -7.22 12.85
N ARG A 61 -1.47 -6.05 13.44
CA ARG A 61 -2.46 -4.97 13.52
C ARG A 61 -2.85 -4.47 12.13
N VAL A 62 -4.16 -4.28 11.94
CA VAL A 62 -4.79 -3.77 10.73
C VAL A 62 -5.38 -2.38 11.02
N HIS A 63 -5.11 -1.42 10.16
CA HIS A 63 -5.61 -0.04 10.27
C HIS A 63 -6.44 0.38 9.05
N LEU A 64 -6.15 -0.24 7.90
CA LEU A 64 -6.83 -0.02 6.62
C LEU A 64 -7.45 -1.34 6.15
N PHE A 65 -8.64 -1.28 5.56
CA PHE A 65 -9.29 -2.49 5.03
C PHE A 65 -8.43 -3.21 3.98
N ARG A 66 -7.72 -2.44 3.15
CA ARG A 66 -6.80 -2.96 2.13
C ARG A 66 -5.66 -3.83 2.69
N GLU A 67 -5.27 -3.63 3.96
CA GLU A 67 -4.26 -4.48 4.60
C GLU A 67 -4.77 -5.94 4.71
N ILE A 68 -6.07 -6.14 4.94
CA ILE A 68 -6.71 -7.46 4.99
C ILE A 68 -6.65 -8.13 3.61
N GLN A 69 -6.93 -7.36 2.54
CA GLN A 69 -6.87 -7.87 1.17
C GLN A 69 -5.46 -8.36 0.79
N ILE A 70 -4.43 -7.61 1.19
CA ILE A 70 -3.03 -8.03 0.98
C ILE A 70 -2.73 -9.32 1.75
N TYR A 71 -3.21 -9.45 3.00
CA TYR A 71 -3.03 -10.69 3.76
C TYR A 71 -3.63 -11.90 3.04
N MET A 72 -4.83 -11.76 2.50
CA MET A 72 -5.47 -12.83 1.72
C MET A 72 -4.69 -13.15 0.44
N ALA A 73 -4.26 -12.15 -0.30
CA ALA A 73 -3.51 -12.32 -1.53
C ALA A 73 -2.16 -13.04 -1.31
N MET A 74 -1.50 -12.78 -0.18
CA MET A 74 -0.22 -13.39 0.18
C MET A 74 -0.35 -14.77 0.83
N ASN A 75 -1.53 -15.13 1.30
CA ASN A 75 -1.79 -16.39 1.96
C ASN A 75 -3.01 -17.09 1.33
N PRO A 76 -2.93 -17.42 0.03
CA PRO A 76 -4.05 -17.98 -0.70
C PRO A 76 -4.52 -19.28 -0.06
N GLY A 77 -5.80 -19.34 0.33
CA GLY A 77 -6.42 -20.54 0.91
C GLY A 77 -5.93 -20.93 2.30
N LYS A 78 -5.06 -20.13 2.94
CA LYS A 78 -4.62 -20.40 4.31
C LYS A 78 -5.62 -19.85 5.32
N SER A 79 -5.64 -20.48 6.51
CA SER A 79 -6.40 -20.00 7.66
C SER A 79 -5.93 -18.62 8.11
N LEU A 80 -6.87 -17.76 8.43
CA LEU A 80 -6.64 -16.42 8.97
C LEU A 80 -7.24 -16.32 10.37
N ASP A 81 -6.40 -16.00 11.34
CA ASP A 81 -6.83 -15.66 12.69
C ASP A 81 -7.19 -14.17 12.70
N VAL A 82 -8.46 -13.87 12.95
CA VAL A 82 -9.00 -12.50 12.89
C VAL A 82 -9.41 -12.08 14.30
N THR A 83 -8.84 -10.97 14.76
CA THR A 83 -9.29 -10.29 15.97
C THR A 83 -10.15 -9.08 15.57
N TYR A 84 -11.31 -8.94 16.17
CA TYR A 84 -12.22 -7.83 15.91
C TYR A 84 -12.85 -7.30 17.18
N VAL A 85 -13.38 -6.08 17.13
CA VAL A 85 -14.10 -5.43 18.22
C VAL A 85 -15.56 -5.28 17.84
N ARG A 86 -16.46 -5.79 18.71
CA ARG A 86 -17.91 -5.64 18.67
C ARG A 86 -18.38 -5.18 20.05
N ASP A 87 -19.20 -4.16 20.13
CA ASP A 87 -19.75 -3.62 21.39
C ASP A 87 -18.67 -3.34 22.46
N ASN A 88 -17.53 -2.78 22.04
CA ASN A 88 -16.35 -2.51 22.88
C ASN A 88 -15.69 -3.78 23.50
N GLN A 89 -16.05 -4.96 23.03
CA GLN A 89 -15.41 -6.23 23.44
C GLN A 89 -14.56 -6.78 22.30
N THR A 90 -13.40 -7.33 22.66
CA THR A 90 -12.52 -7.98 21.71
C THR A 90 -12.92 -9.42 21.54
N HIS A 91 -13.05 -9.86 20.30
CA HIS A 91 -13.37 -11.22 19.90
C HIS A 91 -12.30 -11.74 18.97
N GLU A 92 -12.15 -13.05 18.92
CA GLU A 92 -11.24 -13.75 18.03
C GLU A 92 -12.01 -14.82 17.28
N THR A 93 -11.70 -14.97 16.00
CA THR A 93 -12.25 -16.05 15.17
C THR A 93 -11.21 -16.45 14.13
N THR A 94 -11.39 -17.65 13.59
CA THR A 94 -10.53 -18.17 12.55
C THR A 94 -11.38 -18.49 11.32
N LEU A 95 -10.93 -18.09 10.14
CA LEU A 95 -11.62 -18.39 8.88
C LEU A 95 -10.62 -18.73 7.78
N VAL A 96 -11.08 -19.47 6.79
CA VAL A 96 -10.30 -19.80 5.58
C VAL A 96 -10.95 -19.11 4.39
N PRO A 97 -10.27 -18.14 3.74
CA PRO A 97 -10.81 -17.46 2.56
C PRO A 97 -11.15 -18.45 1.45
N LYS A 98 -12.29 -18.27 0.81
CA LYS A 98 -12.76 -19.07 -0.31
C LYS A 98 -12.28 -18.46 -1.63
N TYR A 99 -11.86 -19.30 -2.56
CA TYR A 99 -11.51 -18.85 -3.91
C TYR A 99 -12.77 -18.44 -4.68
N ASP A 100 -12.75 -17.23 -5.21
CA ASP A 100 -13.80 -16.67 -6.06
C ASP A 100 -13.33 -16.72 -7.52
N GLU A 101 -13.92 -17.61 -8.30
CA GLU A 101 -13.58 -17.81 -9.72
C GLU A 101 -13.90 -16.58 -10.57
N ALA A 102 -14.96 -15.82 -10.23
CA ALA A 102 -15.38 -14.66 -10.99
C ALA A 102 -14.36 -13.52 -10.94
N ASN A 103 -13.73 -13.34 -9.78
CA ASN A 103 -12.75 -12.30 -9.53
C ASN A 103 -11.30 -12.80 -9.51
N ASN A 104 -11.08 -14.12 -9.71
CA ASN A 104 -9.77 -14.77 -9.68
C ASN A 104 -8.96 -14.43 -8.41
N THR A 105 -9.63 -14.42 -7.25
CA THR A 105 -9.02 -14.05 -5.98
C THR A 105 -9.62 -14.83 -4.81
N TYR A 106 -8.89 -14.86 -3.68
CA TYR A 106 -9.42 -15.38 -2.43
C TYR A 106 -10.22 -14.30 -1.70
N TYR A 107 -11.40 -14.66 -1.22
CA TYR A 107 -12.33 -13.75 -0.59
C TYR A 107 -12.92 -14.34 0.70
N MET A 108 -13.03 -13.53 1.74
CA MET A 108 -13.66 -13.97 2.99
C MET A 108 -15.16 -13.71 3.05
N GLY A 109 -15.70 -12.92 2.12
CA GLY A 109 -17.13 -12.66 2.03
C GLY A 109 -17.60 -11.50 2.90
N ILE A 110 -16.82 -10.43 3.00
CA ILE A 110 -17.25 -9.18 3.64
C ILE A 110 -17.39 -8.06 2.62
N TYR A 111 -18.44 -7.27 2.77
CA TYR A 111 -18.57 -6.02 2.05
C TYR A 111 -17.64 -4.96 2.64
N SER A 112 -16.98 -4.23 1.79
CA SER A 112 -15.99 -3.21 2.13
C SER A 112 -16.12 -2.01 1.21
N GLY A 113 -15.26 -1.02 1.41
CA GLY A 113 -15.15 0.15 0.51
C GLY A 113 -15.81 1.40 1.03
N ALA A 114 -16.49 1.35 2.18
CA ALA A 114 -16.94 2.58 2.81
C ALA A 114 -15.74 3.42 3.29
N ARG A 115 -15.77 4.69 2.93
CA ARG A 115 -14.83 5.68 3.45
C ARG A 115 -15.45 6.44 4.60
N TYR A 116 -14.69 6.63 5.65
CA TYR A 116 -15.12 7.31 6.88
C TYR A 116 -14.44 8.67 6.97
N GLY A 117 -15.23 9.73 7.14
CA GLY A 117 -14.70 11.05 7.47
C GLY A 117 -13.96 11.01 8.81
N LEU A 118 -12.85 11.71 8.89
CA LEU A 118 -11.94 11.70 10.03
C LEU A 118 -11.85 13.07 10.68
N LYS A 119 -11.56 13.10 11.98
CA LYS A 119 -11.12 14.32 12.65
C LYS A 119 -9.70 14.68 12.19
N TRP A 120 -9.32 15.95 12.28
CA TRP A 120 -8.03 16.43 11.76
C TRP A 120 -6.81 15.62 12.27
N TYR A 121 -6.79 15.21 13.54
CA TYR A 121 -5.71 14.41 14.11
C TYR A 121 -5.74 12.96 13.64
N GLU A 122 -6.93 12.38 13.43
CA GLU A 122 -7.08 11.06 12.81
C GLU A 122 -6.61 11.09 11.36
N THR A 123 -6.88 12.18 10.63
CA THR A 123 -6.39 12.37 9.25
C THR A 123 -4.87 12.26 9.19
N LEU A 124 -4.14 12.93 10.09
CA LEU A 124 -2.67 12.80 10.16
C LEU A 124 -2.23 11.37 10.47
N GLN A 125 -2.88 10.71 11.41
CA GLN A 125 -2.58 9.33 11.78
C GLN A 125 -2.84 8.35 10.63
N TYR A 126 -4.00 8.45 9.98
CA TYR A 126 -4.35 7.59 8.85
C TYR A 126 -3.50 7.86 7.62
N SER A 127 -3.02 9.08 7.43
CA SER A 127 -2.04 9.40 6.38
C SER A 127 -0.69 8.70 6.61
N LEU A 128 -0.26 8.55 7.85
CA LEU A 128 0.91 7.72 8.17
C LEU A 128 0.65 6.24 7.90
N TYR A 129 -0.56 5.74 8.20
CA TYR A 129 -0.93 4.36 7.88
C TYR A 129 -0.98 4.14 6.36
N GLU A 130 -1.45 5.12 5.59
CA GLU A 130 -1.44 5.09 4.12
C GLU A 130 -0.02 4.97 3.55
N VAL A 131 0.90 5.81 4.01
CA VAL A 131 2.32 5.74 3.58
C VAL A 131 2.93 4.41 4.01
N LYS A 132 2.70 3.97 5.26
CA LYS A 132 3.15 2.66 5.76
C LYS A 132 2.62 1.52 4.89
N TYR A 133 1.32 1.55 4.55
CA TYR A 133 0.68 0.56 3.70
C TYR A 133 1.39 0.44 2.35
N ASN A 134 1.63 1.56 1.66
CA ASN A 134 2.33 1.58 0.38
C ASN A 134 3.77 1.03 0.53
N VAL A 135 4.51 1.46 1.54
CA VAL A 135 5.88 0.97 1.83
C VAL A 135 5.88 -0.55 2.04
N VAL A 136 5.00 -1.04 2.91
CA VAL A 136 4.92 -2.48 3.23
C VAL A 136 4.51 -3.29 2.00
N THR A 137 3.57 -2.79 1.21
CA THR A 137 3.11 -3.44 -0.03
C THR A 137 4.26 -3.60 -1.02
N VAL A 138 5.05 -2.55 -1.25
CA VAL A 138 6.22 -2.62 -2.15
C VAL A 138 7.24 -3.63 -1.66
N ILE A 139 7.61 -3.57 -0.38
CA ILE A 139 8.60 -4.50 0.19
C ILE A 139 8.12 -5.96 0.06
N LYS A 140 6.85 -6.20 0.33
CA LYS A 140 6.24 -7.53 0.19
C LYS A 140 6.19 -8.00 -1.26
N SER A 141 5.77 -7.12 -2.20
CA SER A 141 5.76 -7.44 -3.63
C SER A 141 7.15 -7.76 -4.17
N LEU A 142 8.18 -7.01 -3.72
CA LEU A 142 9.57 -7.34 -4.05
C LEU A 142 9.95 -8.71 -3.49
N GLY A 143 9.58 -9.03 -2.26
CA GLY A 143 9.78 -10.35 -1.66
C GLY A 143 9.17 -11.47 -2.53
N MET A 144 7.92 -11.30 -2.96
CA MET A 144 7.21 -12.27 -3.82
C MET A 144 7.88 -12.45 -5.20
N ILE A 145 8.51 -11.42 -5.74
CA ILE A 145 9.28 -11.54 -6.98
C ILE A 145 10.56 -12.35 -6.75
N PHE A 146 11.27 -12.10 -5.65
CA PHE A 146 12.47 -12.86 -5.32
C PHE A 146 12.17 -14.35 -5.01
N THR A 147 10.99 -14.66 -4.49
CA THR A 147 10.56 -16.06 -4.26
C THR A 147 9.96 -16.71 -5.51
N GLY A 148 9.69 -15.94 -6.57
CA GLY A 148 9.10 -16.44 -7.82
C GLY A 148 7.57 -16.53 -7.79
N ASP A 149 6.93 -16.04 -6.72
CA ASP A 149 5.46 -16.02 -6.58
C ASP A 149 4.79 -14.95 -7.47
N LEU A 150 5.56 -13.93 -7.88
CA LEU A 150 5.15 -12.90 -8.83
C LEU A 150 6.14 -12.81 -9.99
N PRO A 151 5.68 -12.71 -11.25
CA PRO A 151 6.55 -12.50 -12.39
C PRO A 151 7.13 -11.07 -12.39
N MET A 152 8.34 -10.90 -12.89
CA MET A 152 8.99 -9.58 -13.05
C MET A 152 8.18 -8.61 -13.93
N THR A 153 7.31 -9.12 -14.81
CA THR A 153 6.39 -8.34 -15.63
C THR A 153 5.29 -7.64 -14.85
N SER A 154 5.12 -7.97 -13.55
CA SER A 154 4.17 -7.27 -12.67
C SER A 154 4.56 -5.82 -12.37
N PHE A 155 5.81 -5.42 -12.67
CA PHE A 155 6.22 -4.03 -12.60
C PHE A 155 5.80 -3.27 -13.85
N SER A 156 4.98 -2.25 -13.66
CA SER A 156 4.63 -1.31 -14.71
C SER A 156 5.79 -0.35 -14.96
N GLY A 157 6.34 -0.41 -16.17
CA GLY A 157 7.28 0.61 -16.63
C GLY A 157 6.57 1.95 -16.92
N PRO A 158 7.30 2.97 -17.46
CA PRO A 158 6.72 4.29 -17.75
C PRO A 158 5.47 4.23 -18.64
N VAL A 159 5.42 3.30 -19.60
CA VAL A 159 4.27 3.09 -20.47
C VAL A 159 3.07 2.56 -19.66
N GLY A 160 3.30 1.60 -18.77
CA GLY A 160 2.24 1.08 -17.89
C GLY A 160 1.71 2.13 -16.91
N ILE A 161 2.56 3.03 -16.42
CA ILE A 161 2.12 4.18 -15.62
C ILE A 161 1.22 5.09 -16.44
N ALA A 162 1.58 5.39 -17.69
CA ALA A 162 0.79 6.23 -18.57
C ALA A 162 -0.58 5.59 -18.90
N THR A 163 -0.62 4.28 -19.17
CA THR A 163 -1.90 3.56 -19.38
C THR A 163 -2.76 3.58 -18.11
N THR A 164 -2.20 3.32 -16.94
CA THR A 164 -2.93 3.38 -15.67
C THR A 164 -3.55 4.76 -15.43
N VAL A 165 -2.81 5.85 -15.70
CA VAL A 165 -3.34 7.21 -15.60
C VAL A 165 -4.49 7.44 -16.58
N ASN A 166 -4.35 6.97 -17.83
CA ASN A 166 -5.42 7.09 -18.82
C ASN A 166 -6.67 6.33 -18.37
N ASP A 167 -6.51 5.09 -17.90
CA ASP A 167 -7.63 4.27 -17.42
C ASP A 167 -8.35 4.92 -16.23
N MET A 168 -7.60 5.49 -15.28
CA MET A 168 -8.17 6.25 -14.16
C MET A 168 -8.97 7.47 -14.62
N VAL A 169 -8.45 8.21 -15.61
CA VAL A 169 -9.14 9.38 -16.17
C VAL A 169 -10.42 8.97 -16.89
N GLU A 170 -10.38 7.89 -17.65
CA GLU A 170 -11.54 7.34 -18.36
C GLU A 170 -12.60 6.81 -17.37
N GLU A 171 -12.18 6.08 -16.33
CA GLU A 171 -13.05 5.58 -15.27
C GLU A 171 -13.78 6.73 -14.55
N VAL A 172 -13.07 7.79 -14.14
CA VAL A 172 -13.71 8.95 -13.50
C VAL A 172 -14.66 9.66 -14.44
N ASN A 173 -14.28 9.87 -15.70
CA ASN A 173 -15.16 10.51 -16.67
C ASN A 173 -16.43 9.70 -16.96
N THR A 174 -16.33 8.38 -16.96
CA THR A 174 -17.46 7.48 -17.21
C THR A 174 -18.35 7.36 -15.98
N SER A 175 -17.76 7.09 -14.81
CA SER A 175 -18.50 6.89 -13.56
C SER A 175 -19.17 8.17 -13.04
N MET A 176 -18.61 9.35 -13.37
CA MET A 176 -19.08 10.66 -12.94
C MET A 176 -19.73 11.46 -14.11
N ALA A 177 -20.20 10.76 -15.16
CA ALA A 177 -20.71 11.42 -16.35
C ALA A 177 -21.93 12.34 -16.07
N ASP A 178 -22.81 11.90 -15.16
CA ASP A 178 -24.02 12.61 -14.76
C ASP A 178 -23.83 13.62 -13.60
N GLU A 179 -22.59 13.67 -13.04
CA GLU A 179 -22.28 14.54 -11.91
C GLU A 179 -21.84 15.94 -12.37
N SER A 180 -21.84 16.90 -11.42
CA SER A 180 -21.40 18.27 -11.72
C SER A 180 -19.93 18.32 -12.15
N PHE A 181 -19.56 19.32 -12.93
CA PHE A 181 -18.16 19.56 -13.31
C PHE A 181 -17.23 19.67 -12.10
N SER A 182 -17.71 20.33 -11.03
CA SER A 182 -16.94 20.49 -9.79
C SER A 182 -16.65 19.17 -9.11
N ASP A 183 -17.66 18.29 -9.00
CA ASP A 183 -17.53 17.00 -8.33
C ASP A 183 -16.63 16.07 -9.14
N ARG A 184 -16.77 16.07 -10.47
CA ARG A 184 -15.90 15.34 -11.38
C ARG A 184 -14.44 15.80 -11.26
N ALA A 185 -14.21 17.12 -11.27
CA ALA A 185 -12.87 17.69 -11.12
C ALA A 185 -12.24 17.34 -9.77
N MET A 186 -13.02 17.38 -8.69
CA MET A 186 -12.56 17.02 -7.35
C MET A 186 -12.22 15.52 -7.30
N THR A 187 -13.08 14.65 -7.81
CA THR A 187 -12.84 13.20 -7.85
C THR A 187 -11.59 12.87 -8.68
N MET A 188 -11.45 13.50 -9.85
CA MET A 188 -10.25 13.37 -10.69
C MET A 188 -8.99 13.78 -9.93
N PHE A 189 -9.01 14.94 -9.29
CA PHE A 189 -7.88 15.42 -8.49
C PHE A 189 -7.51 14.43 -7.37
N LEU A 190 -8.49 13.93 -6.59
CA LEU A 190 -8.25 13.01 -5.49
C LEU A 190 -7.74 11.64 -5.99
N THR A 191 -8.26 11.15 -7.12
CA THR A 191 -7.81 9.89 -7.74
C THR A 191 -6.35 10.00 -8.18
N LEU A 192 -6.01 11.04 -8.93
CA LEU A 192 -4.63 11.26 -9.38
C LEU A 192 -3.68 11.55 -8.21
N ALA A 193 -4.11 12.34 -7.22
CA ALA A 193 -3.31 12.62 -6.03
C ALA A 193 -3.02 11.32 -5.25
N ASN A 194 -4.02 10.44 -5.09
CA ASN A 194 -3.82 9.14 -4.45
C ASN A 194 -2.84 8.25 -5.23
N PHE A 195 -2.88 8.27 -6.56
CA PHE A 195 -1.91 7.58 -7.40
C PHE A 195 -0.49 8.15 -7.22
N VAL A 196 -0.35 9.47 -7.10
CA VAL A 196 0.94 10.11 -6.81
C VAL A 196 1.45 9.73 -5.41
N VAL A 197 0.57 9.58 -4.40
CA VAL A 197 0.94 9.03 -3.07
C VAL A 197 1.61 7.67 -3.22
N MET A 198 0.97 6.77 -3.98
CA MET A 198 1.49 5.42 -4.23
C MET A 198 2.85 5.46 -4.95
N ILE A 199 2.96 6.22 -6.05
CA ILE A 199 4.23 6.32 -6.81
C ILE A 199 5.34 6.92 -5.95
N SER A 200 5.05 8.00 -5.21
CA SER A 200 6.06 8.65 -4.37
C SER A 200 6.57 7.72 -3.26
N ALA A 201 5.66 6.98 -2.59
CA ALA A 201 6.06 5.99 -1.60
C ALA A 201 6.91 4.87 -2.23
N ASN A 202 6.51 4.38 -3.41
CA ASN A 202 7.23 3.35 -4.16
C ASN A 202 8.64 3.83 -4.53
N LEU A 203 8.78 5.04 -5.08
CA LEU A 203 10.07 5.64 -5.41
C LEU A 203 10.93 5.84 -4.15
N GLY A 204 10.32 6.23 -3.02
CA GLY A 204 11.02 6.34 -1.75
C GLY A 204 11.65 5.00 -1.33
N VAL A 205 10.88 3.90 -1.40
CA VAL A 205 11.38 2.55 -1.08
C VAL A 205 12.42 2.11 -2.08
N MET A 206 12.14 2.20 -3.39
CA MET A 206 13.07 1.76 -4.44
C MET A 206 14.41 2.48 -4.34
N ASN A 207 14.40 3.79 -4.08
CA ASN A 207 15.63 4.58 -3.92
C ASN A 207 16.43 4.21 -2.66
N LEU A 208 15.82 3.58 -1.65
CA LEU A 208 16.52 3.08 -0.46
C LEU A 208 17.06 1.66 -0.62
N LEU A 209 16.68 0.93 -1.67
CA LEU A 209 17.21 -0.42 -1.90
C LEU A 209 18.73 -0.36 -2.16
N PRO A 210 19.50 -1.32 -1.63
CA PRO A 210 20.96 -1.38 -1.82
C PRO A 210 21.32 -1.89 -3.24
N ILE A 211 20.67 -1.31 -4.24
CA ILE A 211 20.89 -1.67 -5.66
C ILE A 211 21.86 -0.66 -6.28
N PRO A 212 22.86 -1.11 -7.03
CA PRO A 212 23.71 -0.23 -7.81
C PRO A 212 22.88 0.71 -8.70
N ALA A 213 23.39 1.91 -8.95
CA ALA A 213 22.71 3.00 -9.67
C ALA A 213 21.61 3.75 -8.90
N LEU A 214 21.10 3.24 -7.80
CA LEU A 214 20.15 3.93 -6.92
C LEU A 214 20.86 4.62 -5.74
N ASP A 215 20.15 5.55 -5.08
CA ASP A 215 20.67 6.27 -3.91
C ASP A 215 21.01 5.33 -2.75
N GLY A 216 20.23 4.25 -2.57
CA GLY A 216 20.46 3.22 -1.57
C GLY A 216 21.78 2.47 -1.75
N GLY A 217 22.20 2.23 -2.97
CA GLY A 217 23.53 1.68 -3.26
C GLY A 217 24.66 2.61 -2.77
N ARG A 218 24.53 3.92 -3.02
CA ARG A 218 25.46 4.92 -2.51
C ARG A 218 25.43 5.06 -0.99
N LEU A 219 24.24 5.00 -0.38
CA LEU A 219 24.09 4.99 1.07
C LEU A 219 24.78 3.78 1.70
N LEU A 220 24.67 2.60 1.07
CA LEU A 220 25.37 1.39 1.53
C LEU A 220 26.88 1.58 1.54
N PHE A 221 27.48 2.15 0.48
CA PHE A 221 28.91 2.44 0.45
C PHE A 221 29.33 3.42 1.55
N LEU A 222 28.54 4.48 1.80
CA LEU A 222 28.81 5.44 2.87
C LEU A 222 28.70 4.81 4.27
N LEU A 223 27.76 3.88 4.47
CA LEU A 223 27.66 3.11 5.71
C LEU A 223 28.87 2.21 5.92
N ILE A 224 29.33 1.53 4.87
CA ILE A 224 30.56 0.72 4.89
C ILE A 224 31.77 1.58 5.21
N GLU A 225 31.89 2.78 4.62
CA GLU A 225 32.97 3.74 4.94
C GLU A 225 32.94 4.16 6.41
N ALA A 226 31.74 4.47 6.94
CA ALA A 226 31.55 4.86 8.33
C ALA A 226 31.98 3.76 9.31
N VAL A 227 31.66 2.49 9.02
CA VAL A 227 32.05 1.34 9.86
C VAL A 227 33.54 1.02 9.74
N ARG A 228 34.10 1.11 8.52
CA ARG A 228 35.50 0.75 8.27
C ARG A 228 36.48 1.89 8.66
N GLY A 229 36.00 3.11 8.82
CA GLY A 229 36.83 4.30 9.06
C GLY A 229 37.76 4.66 7.88
N LYS A 230 37.58 4.07 6.70
CA LYS A 230 38.37 4.31 5.49
C LYS A 230 37.44 4.43 4.26
N PRO A 231 37.67 5.41 3.37
CA PRO A 231 36.88 5.59 2.20
C PRO A 231 36.98 4.38 1.22
N VAL A 232 35.90 4.05 0.56
CA VAL A 232 35.90 3.08 -0.55
C VAL A 232 36.53 3.76 -1.78
N PRO A 233 37.44 3.10 -2.50
CA PRO A 233 38.00 3.66 -3.75
C PRO A 233 36.88 3.96 -4.75
N LYS A 234 36.87 5.20 -5.29
CA LYS A 234 35.85 5.66 -6.26
C LYS A 234 35.75 4.78 -7.50
N GLU A 235 36.84 4.15 -7.92
CA GLU A 235 36.88 3.20 -9.04
C GLU A 235 36.02 1.97 -8.77
N LYS A 236 36.04 1.43 -7.56
CA LYS A 236 35.19 0.27 -7.16
C LYS A 236 33.72 0.66 -7.08
N GLU A 237 33.41 1.83 -6.54
CA GLU A 237 32.06 2.37 -6.51
C GLU A 237 31.51 2.54 -7.94
N ALA A 238 32.32 3.13 -8.84
CA ALA A 238 31.94 3.33 -10.25
C ALA A 238 31.69 2.00 -10.99
N ILE A 239 32.55 0.99 -10.78
CA ILE A 239 32.40 -0.33 -11.42
C ILE A 239 31.08 -0.99 -10.97
N VAL A 240 30.78 -0.95 -9.68
CA VAL A 240 29.54 -1.54 -9.14
C VAL A 240 28.30 -0.81 -9.67
N HIS A 241 28.35 0.54 -9.79
CA HIS A 241 27.26 1.31 -10.36
C HIS A 241 27.04 1.02 -11.85
N ILE A 242 28.10 0.88 -12.64
CA ILE A 242 28.01 0.54 -14.07
C ILE A 242 27.47 -0.89 -14.27
N ALA A 243 27.86 -1.83 -13.40
CA ALA A 243 27.38 -3.22 -13.48
C ALA A 243 25.90 -3.37 -13.07
N GLY A 244 25.31 -2.37 -12.44
CA GLY A 244 23.90 -2.36 -11.99
C GLY A 244 22.93 -1.64 -12.94
N ILE A 245 23.42 -1.10 -14.05
CA ILE A 245 22.63 -0.51 -15.15
C ILE A 245 22.41 -1.54 -16.24
#